data_d44412a0b76abc54e8292d3e2421a1c2
#
_entry.id   d44412a0b76abc54e8292d3e2421a1c2
#
_cell.length_a   1.000
_cell.length_b   1.000
_cell.length_c   1.000
_cell.angle_alpha   90.00
_cell.angle_beta   90.00
_cell.angle_gamma   90.00
#
_symmetry.space_group_name_H-M   'P 1'
#
loop_
_entity.id
_entity.type
_entity.pdbx_description
1 polymer ?
#
loop_
_entity_poly.entity_id
_entity_poly.type
_entity_poly.pdbx_seq_one_letter_code
_entity_poly.pdbx_strand_id
1 'polypeptide(L)'
;GPVMTRALTHLDNCYFIKSLKAIGYVCKTNTVSNTAFRGFGGPQGMLTIENILYSVSQYLQKPIDEIRKINYYSKLNGLKTPYGQIVKNLRIDRILDEVYKLSDYKNRLRNINKFNLNQKANNLPFRKGIALMPAKFGISFNKPSLNQGGALVHVYSDGSIRLNHGGTEMGQGLFIKVAQVVAECFKVPLEQIHITSTNTAEVPNTSATAASSGSDLNGMAAWNASNVIKNRMIDHAAKLFKKNKKDIVLGEGRIICGNRSLSFSELAFSCWENRISLSSTGYYKTPKISWDQGKLRGHPYFYFTWGAAISEALLDINTGESRILRADIVQDCGNSLNENIDIGQIEGGFIQGLGWLTCEELCFSKEGKL
;
A
#
# COMPACT_ATOMS: atom_id res chain seq x y z
N GLY A 1 -5.00 -21.06 6.14
CA GLY A 1 -3.75 -20.37 6.26
C GLY A 1 -3.89 -18.85 6.23
N PRO A 2 -2.81 -18.10 6.27
CA PRO A 2 -2.85 -16.64 6.44
C PRO A 2 -3.54 -15.89 5.29
N VAL A 3 -3.48 -16.42 4.05
CA VAL A 3 -4.24 -15.88 2.89
C VAL A 3 -5.75 -15.93 3.15
N MET A 4 -6.26 -17.06 3.68
CA MET A 4 -7.67 -17.20 4.05
C MET A 4 -8.06 -16.21 5.16
N THR A 5 -7.24 -16.03 6.19
CA THR A 5 -7.51 -15.04 7.24
C THR A 5 -7.63 -13.63 6.65
N ARG A 6 -6.74 -13.27 5.72
CA ARG A 6 -6.79 -11.98 5.03
C ARG A 6 -8.06 -11.86 4.17
N ALA A 7 -8.47 -12.90 3.47
CA ALA A 7 -9.72 -12.92 2.69
C ALA A 7 -10.94 -12.67 3.60
N LEU A 8 -11.03 -13.38 4.72
CA LEU A 8 -12.14 -13.22 5.67
C LEU A 8 -12.19 -11.81 6.29
N THR A 9 -11.05 -11.17 6.54
CA THR A 9 -11.01 -9.80 7.08
C THR A 9 -11.17 -8.70 6.02
N HIS A 10 -11.28 -9.05 4.74
CA HIS A 10 -11.59 -8.13 3.64
C HIS A 10 -12.90 -8.47 2.94
N LEU A 11 -13.65 -9.45 3.47
CA LEU A 11 -14.96 -9.81 2.94
C LEU A 11 -15.99 -8.69 3.08
N ASP A 12 -15.81 -7.79 4.02
CA ASP A 12 -16.64 -6.58 4.18
C ASP A 12 -16.35 -5.49 3.14
N ASN A 13 -15.19 -5.52 2.49
CA ASN A 13 -14.73 -4.48 1.57
C ASN A 13 -15.05 -3.07 2.10
N CYS A 14 -15.77 -2.24 1.32
CA CYS A 14 -16.21 -0.89 1.69
C CYS A 14 -17.57 -0.86 2.42
N TYR A 15 -18.12 -2.03 2.81
CA TYR A 15 -19.51 -2.13 3.25
C TYR A 15 -19.64 -2.42 4.74
N PHE A 16 -20.61 -1.74 5.36
CA PHE A 16 -21.06 -2.07 6.69
C PHE A 16 -22.12 -3.16 6.61
N ILE A 17 -21.79 -4.37 7.07
CA ILE A 17 -22.70 -5.51 7.12
C ILE A 17 -23.02 -5.80 8.57
N LYS A 18 -24.25 -5.53 8.97
CA LYS A 18 -24.70 -5.63 10.37
C LYS A 18 -24.55 -7.04 10.94
N SER A 19 -24.82 -8.05 10.14
CA SER A 19 -24.71 -9.45 10.53
C SER A 19 -23.99 -10.23 9.43
N LEU A 20 -22.80 -10.74 9.73
CA LEU A 20 -21.99 -11.53 8.81
C LEU A 20 -21.53 -12.81 9.48
N LYS A 21 -21.84 -13.95 8.84
CA LYS A 21 -21.22 -15.25 9.15
C LYS A 21 -20.43 -15.70 7.93
N ALA A 22 -19.11 -15.84 8.08
CA ALA A 22 -18.22 -16.31 7.04
C ALA A 22 -17.42 -17.51 7.54
N ILE A 23 -17.31 -18.54 6.70
CA ILE A 23 -16.52 -19.74 6.98
C ILE A 23 -15.58 -19.96 5.80
N GLY A 24 -14.28 -20.04 6.07
CA GLY A 24 -13.26 -20.28 5.07
C GLY A 24 -12.68 -21.69 5.18
N TYR A 25 -12.68 -22.43 4.09
CA TYR A 25 -12.06 -23.76 4.00
C TYR A 25 -10.78 -23.69 3.18
N VAL A 26 -9.67 -24.15 3.74
CA VAL A 26 -8.41 -24.31 3.03
C VAL A 26 -8.30 -25.78 2.60
N CYS A 27 -8.47 -26.02 1.32
CA CYS A 27 -8.47 -27.38 0.77
C CYS A 27 -7.09 -27.74 0.24
N LYS A 28 -6.66 -28.99 0.46
CA LYS A 28 -5.54 -29.58 -0.24
C LYS A 28 -5.99 -29.99 -1.64
N THR A 29 -5.27 -29.54 -2.67
CA THR A 29 -5.55 -29.87 -4.07
C THR A 29 -4.37 -30.64 -4.67
N ASN A 30 -4.56 -31.20 -5.87
CA ASN A 30 -3.50 -31.90 -6.62
C ASN A 30 -2.66 -30.96 -7.50
N THR A 31 -2.95 -29.66 -7.45
CA THR A 31 -2.15 -28.62 -8.12
C THR A 31 -1.06 -28.12 -7.19
N VAL A 32 -0.17 -27.27 -7.71
CA VAL A 32 0.81 -26.53 -6.87
C VAL A 32 0.07 -25.72 -5.81
N SER A 33 0.75 -25.51 -4.67
CA SER A 33 0.16 -24.74 -3.58
C SER A 33 -0.11 -23.30 -3.99
N ASN A 34 -1.39 -22.91 -3.97
CA ASN A 34 -1.79 -21.52 -4.14
C ASN A 34 -1.45 -20.75 -2.87
N THR A 35 -0.54 -19.80 -2.96
CA THR A 35 -0.06 -19.06 -1.80
C THR A 35 -0.09 -17.54 -2.05
N ALA A 36 1.00 -16.85 -1.74
CA ALA A 36 1.06 -15.39 -1.77
C ALA A 36 0.94 -14.84 -3.20
N PHE A 37 -0.17 -14.20 -3.48
CA PHE A 37 -0.34 -13.30 -4.62
C PHE A 37 -0.53 -11.89 -4.10
N ARG A 38 -0.22 -10.87 -4.88
CA ARG A 38 -0.39 -9.45 -4.49
C ARG A 38 -1.79 -9.19 -3.92
N GLY A 39 -1.85 -8.61 -2.70
CA GLY A 39 -3.09 -8.46 -1.92
C GLY A 39 -3.39 -9.61 -0.95
N PHE A 40 -2.75 -10.77 -1.10
CA PHE A 40 -2.65 -11.88 -0.13
C PHE A 40 -3.99 -12.37 0.44
N GLY A 41 -5.03 -12.44 -0.38
CA GLY A 41 -6.38 -12.86 0.01
C GLY A 41 -7.39 -11.69 0.10
N GLY A 42 -6.93 -10.45 0.23
CA GLY A 42 -7.79 -9.27 0.16
C GLY A 42 -8.65 -9.24 -1.11
N PRO A 43 -8.06 -9.36 -2.31
CA PRO A 43 -8.81 -9.39 -3.56
C PRO A 43 -9.87 -10.49 -3.61
N GLN A 44 -9.58 -11.69 -3.11
CA GLN A 44 -10.53 -12.80 -3.07
C GLN A 44 -11.74 -12.50 -2.15
N GLY A 45 -11.47 -11.90 -0.98
CA GLY A 45 -12.54 -11.46 -0.07
C GLY A 45 -13.41 -10.37 -0.68
N MET A 46 -12.80 -9.37 -1.30
CA MET A 46 -13.49 -8.29 -1.99
C MET A 46 -14.33 -8.82 -3.17
N LEU A 47 -13.76 -9.68 -4.01
CA LEU A 47 -14.48 -10.28 -5.13
C LEU A 47 -15.70 -11.08 -4.66
N THR A 48 -15.58 -11.78 -3.53
CA THR A 48 -16.70 -12.56 -2.97
C THR A 48 -17.88 -11.66 -2.60
N ILE A 49 -17.67 -10.57 -1.87
CA ILE A 49 -18.77 -9.68 -1.48
C ILE A 49 -19.35 -8.92 -2.69
N GLU A 50 -18.50 -8.52 -3.65
CA GLU A 50 -18.97 -7.85 -4.86
C GLU A 50 -19.88 -8.77 -5.69
N ASN A 51 -19.56 -10.06 -5.81
CA ASN A 51 -20.43 -11.04 -6.46
C ASN A 51 -21.74 -11.25 -5.70
N ILE A 52 -21.72 -11.24 -4.37
CA ILE A 52 -22.92 -11.30 -3.55
C ILE A 52 -23.81 -10.08 -3.81
N LEU A 53 -23.24 -8.87 -3.77
CA LEU A 53 -24.00 -7.64 -4.04
C LEU A 53 -24.53 -7.57 -5.46
N TYR A 54 -23.76 -8.07 -6.43
CA TYR A 54 -24.22 -8.20 -7.82
C TYR A 54 -25.41 -9.16 -7.92
N SER A 55 -25.36 -10.33 -7.29
CA SER A 55 -26.48 -11.27 -7.26
C SER A 55 -27.72 -10.68 -6.61
N VAL A 56 -27.56 -9.92 -5.51
CA VAL A 56 -28.65 -9.16 -4.87
C VAL A 56 -29.24 -8.12 -5.82
N SER A 57 -28.39 -7.39 -6.55
CA SER A 57 -28.81 -6.41 -7.55
C SER A 57 -29.67 -7.05 -8.65
N GLN A 58 -29.24 -8.20 -9.16
CA GLN A 58 -30.01 -8.96 -10.17
C GLN A 58 -31.35 -9.46 -9.62
N TYR A 59 -31.34 -10.01 -8.42
CA TYR A 59 -32.57 -10.51 -7.77
C TYR A 59 -33.60 -9.40 -7.52
N LEU A 60 -33.12 -8.23 -7.05
CA LEU A 60 -33.97 -7.06 -6.76
C LEU A 60 -34.29 -6.23 -8.01
N GLN A 61 -33.70 -6.55 -9.16
CA GLN A 61 -33.78 -5.75 -10.40
C GLN A 61 -33.42 -4.27 -10.20
N LYS A 62 -32.40 -4.02 -9.36
CA LYS A 62 -31.90 -2.68 -9.05
C LYS A 62 -30.47 -2.50 -9.56
N PRO A 63 -30.06 -1.29 -9.96
CA PRO A 63 -28.69 -0.99 -10.28
C PRO A 63 -27.73 -1.36 -9.13
N ILE A 64 -26.62 -2.00 -9.45
CA ILE A 64 -25.64 -2.44 -8.46
C ILE A 64 -25.11 -1.26 -7.61
N ASP A 65 -24.98 -0.09 -8.21
CA ASP A 65 -24.48 1.11 -7.51
C ASP A 65 -25.46 1.61 -6.43
N GLU A 66 -26.76 1.39 -6.59
CA GLU A 66 -27.75 1.64 -5.54
C GLU A 66 -27.56 0.68 -4.36
N ILE A 67 -27.36 -0.62 -4.65
CA ILE A 67 -27.12 -1.63 -3.62
C ILE A 67 -25.82 -1.32 -2.86
N ARG A 68 -24.75 -0.94 -3.55
CA ARG A 68 -23.51 -0.52 -2.92
C ARG A 68 -23.68 0.70 -2.02
N LYS A 69 -24.37 1.73 -2.54
CA LYS A 69 -24.57 3.01 -1.85
C LYS A 69 -25.24 2.85 -0.49
N ILE A 70 -26.27 2.06 -0.37
CA ILE A 70 -26.98 1.84 0.90
C ILE A 70 -26.17 1.00 1.89
N ASN A 71 -25.14 0.29 1.45
CA ASN A 71 -24.30 -0.56 2.29
C ASN A 71 -22.93 0.02 2.65
N TYR A 72 -22.51 1.14 2.09
CA TYR A 72 -21.20 1.72 2.43
C TYR A 72 -21.06 2.01 3.91
N TYR A 73 -19.83 1.86 4.42
CA TYR A 73 -19.47 2.38 5.73
C TYR A 73 -19.83 3.87 5.81
N SER A 74 -20.54 4.25 6.85
CA SER A 74 -20.93 5.64 7.10
C SER A 74 -21.22 5.86 8.58
N LYS A 75 -21.31 7.10 9.02
CA LYS A 75 -21.75 7.42 10.38
C LYS A 75 -23.19 6.93 10.65
N LEU A 76 -24.02 6.88 9.62
CA LEU A 76 -25.41 6.43 9.71
C LEU A 76 -25.48 4.89 9.80
N ASN A 77 -24.81 4.18 8.91
CA ASN A 77 -24.85 2.72 8.83
C ASN A 77 -24.03 2.06 9.94
N GLY A 78 -22.83 2.58 10.20
CA GLY A 78 -21.87 2.08 11.17
C GLY A 78 -20.44 2.10 10.66
N LEU A 79 -19.49 2.07 11.60
CA LEU A 79 -18.06 2.17 11.33
C LEU A 79 -17.26 1.00 11.91
N LYS A 80 -17.92 -0.07 12.36
CA LYS A 80 -17.26 -1.22 12.97
C LYS A 80 -17.21 -2.39 12.01
N THR A 81 -16.01 -2.88 11.73
CA THR A 81 -15.82 -4.07 10.89
C THR A 81 -16.38 -5.34 11.55
N PRO A 82 -16.66 -6.41 10.77
CA PRO A 82 -17.12 -7.68 11.34
C PRO A 82 -16.16 -8.29 12.36
N TYR A 83 -14.86 -8.02 12.26
CA TYR A 83 -13.83 -8.50 13.21
C TYR A 83 -13.57 -7.53 14.37
N GLY A 84 -14.30 -6.42 14.48
CA GLY A 84 -14.35 -5.56 15.65
C GLY A 84 -13.53 -4.26 15.57
N GLN A 85 -12.78 -4.02 14.51
CA GLN A 85 -12.00 -2.78 14.33
C GLN A 85 -12.90 -1.62 13.90
N ILE A 86 -12.68 -0.44 14.49
CA ILE A 86 -13.35 0.78 14.06
C ILE A 86 -12.66 1.33 12.82
N VAL A 87 -13.43 1.57 11.78
CA VAL A 87 -12.99 2.24 10.55
C VAL A 87 -12.86 3.74 10.83
N LYS A 88 -11.62 4.20 10.88
CA LYS A 88 -11.28 5.62 11.03
C LYS A 88 -10.93 6.20 9.64
N ASN A 89 -11.04 7.52 9.52
CA ASN A 89 -10.67 8.23 8.29
C ASN A 89 -11.38 7.67 7.05
N LEU A 90 -12.71 7.58 7.14
CA LEU A 90 -13.56 7.16 6.03
C LEU A 90 -13.37 8.11 4.83
N ARG A 91 -13.05 7.54 3.66
CA ARG A 91 -12.74 8.31 2.45
C ARG A 91 -13.53 7.86 1.22
N ILE A 92 -14.39 6.85 1.38
CA ILE A 92 -15.06 6.24 0.24
C ILE A 92 -15.92 7.24 -0.54
N ASP A 93 -16.64 8.12 0.12
CA ASP A 93 -17.51 9.09 -0.56
C ASP A 93 -16.68 10.00 -1.49
N ARG A 94 -15.57 10.56 -0.98
CA ARG A 94 -14.67 11.41 -1.77
C ARG A 94 -14.04 10.64 -2.94
N ILE A 95 -13.59 9.42 -2.71
CA ILE A 95 -13.00 8.56 -3.74
C ILE A 95 -14.01 8.28 -4.86
N LEU A 96 -15.25 8.00 -4.50
CA LEU A 96 -16.32 7.76 -5.47
C LEU A 96 -16.65 9.01 -6.29
N ASP A 97 -16.77 10.17 -5.63
CA ASP A 97 -17.03 11.42 -6.32
C ASP A 97 -15.93 11.74 -7.35
N GLU A 98 -14.66 11.55 -6.96
CA GLU A 98 -13.52 11.79 -7.82
C GLU A 98 -13.46 10.79 -8.99
N VAL A 99 -13.65 9.48 -8.77
CA VAL A 99 -13.60 8.48 -9.85
C VAL A 99 -14.78 8.61 -10.80
N TYR A 100 -15.96 8.94 -10.33
CA TYR A 100 -17.12 9.20 -11.19
C TYR A 100 -16.90 10.41 -12.09
N LYS A 101 -16.30 11.47 -11.55
CA LYS A 101 -15.94 12.68 -12.31
C LYS A 101 -14.84 12.41 -13.33
N LEU A 102 -13.74 11.76 -12.89
CA LEU A 102 -12.60 11.41 -13.73
C LEU A 102 -13.00 10.56 -14.94
N SER A 103 -13.86 9.56 -14.70
CA SER A 103 -14.29 8.61 -15.71
C SER A 103 -15.42 9.09 -16.60
N ASP A 104 -16.08 10.21 -16.29
CA ASP A 104 -17.34 10.62 -16.95
C ASP A 104 -18.38 9.47 -16.98
N TYR A 105 -18.47 8.73 -15.89
CA TYR A 105 -19.20 7.44 -15.79
C TYR A 105 -20.63 7.50 -16.34
N LYS A 106 -21.39 8.52 -15.96
CA LYS A 106 -22.80 8.63 -16.34
C LYS A 106 -23.00 8.76 -17.86
N ASN A 107 -22.17 9.55 -18.52
CA ASN A 107 -22.25 9.74 -19.97
C ASN A 107 -21.77 8.49 -20.69
N ARG A 108 -20.66 7.88 -20.23
CA ARG A 108 -20.14 6.63 -20.79
C ARG A 108 -21.16 5.50 -20.66
N LEU A 109 -21.79 5.32 -19.52
CA LEU A 109 -22.83 4.32 -19.31
C LEU A 109 -24.00 4.50 -20.30
N ARG A 110 -24.45 5.76 -20.52
CA ARG A 110 -25.49 6.05 -21.52
C ARG A 110 -25.05 5.69 -22.94
N ASN A 111 -23.81 6.02 -23.30
CA ASN A 111 -23.25 5.72 -24.63
C ASN A 111 -23.09 4.21 -24.85
N ILE A 112 -22.65 3.48 -23.81
CA ILE A 112 -22.53 2.01 -23.82
C ILE A 112 -23.91 1.35 -24.03
N ASN A 113 -24.92 1.83 -23.31
CA ASN A 113 -26.29 1.32 -23.50
C ASN A 113 -26.81 1.55 -24.93
N LYS A 114 -26.59 2.74 -25.50
CA LYS A 114 -26.94 3.03 -26.90
C LYS A 114 -26.16 2.12 -27.86
N PHE A 115 -24.86 1.95 -27.67
CA PHE A 115 -24.03 1.05 -28.46
C PHE A 115 -24.57 -0.36 -28.41
N ASN A 116 -24.84 -0.90 -27.24
CA ASN A 116 -25.33 -2.28 -27.08
C ASN A 116 -26.71 -2.50 -27.72
N LEU A 117 -27.61 -1.52 -27.62
CA LEU A 117 -28.90 -1.57 -28.30
C LEU A 117 -28.74 -1.61 -29.83
N ASN A 118 -27.87 -0.77 -30.40
CA ASN A 118 -27.57 -0.77 -31.83
C ASN A 118 -26.93 -2.10 -32.29
N GLN A 119 -25.95 -2.62 -31.53
CA GLN A 119 -25.34 -3.91 -31.84
C GLN A 119 -26.35 -5.06 -31.83
N LYS A 120 -27.27 -5.05 -30.86
CA LYS A 120 -28.36 -6.04 -30.78
C LYS A 120 -29.33 -5.92 -31.95
N ALA A 121 -29.74 -4.70 -32.28
CA ALA A 121 -30.69 -4.47 -33.40
C ALA A 121 -30.17 -4.91 -34.77
N ASN A 122 -28.82 -4.82 -34.96
CA ASN A 122 -28.17 -5.21 -36.20
C ASN A 122 -27.53 -6.61 -36.16
N ASN A 123 -27.81 -7.43 -35.15
CA ASN A 123 -27.22 -8.77 -34.94
C ASN A 123 -25.68 -8.78 -34.95
N LEU A 124 -25.04 -7.71 -34.48
CA LEU A 124 -23.60 -7.62 -34.40
C LEU A 124 -23.07 -8.20 -33.06
N PRO A 125 -21.87 -8.80 -33.07
CA PRO A 125 -21.42 -9.60 -31.92
C PRO A 125 -20.88 -8.79 -30.75
N PHE A 126 -20.60 -7.50 -30.93
CA PHE A 126 -19.90 -6.74 -29.92
C PHE A 126 -20.81 -6.23 -28.81
N ARG A 127 -20.34 -6.31 -27.59
CA ARG A 127 -20.99 -5.71 -26.40
C ARG A 127 -19.96 -4.93 -25.60
N LYS A 128 -20.40 -3.81 -25.03
CA LYS A 128 -19.59 -3.04 -24.10
C LYS A 128 -20.15 -3.14 -22.69
N GLY A 129 -19.25 -3.11 -21.72
CA GLY A 129 -19.59 -3.01 -20.31
C GLY A 129 -18.75 -1.97 -19.62
N ILE A 130 -19.28 -1.37 -18.56
CA ILE A 130 -18.57 -0.50 -17.65
C ILE A 130 -18.91 -0.89 -16.22
N ALA A 131 -17.91 -0.99 -15.36
CA ALA A 131 -18.11 -1.38 -13.96
C ALA A 131 -17.24 -0.56 -13.02
N LEU A 132 -17.81 -0.22 -11.88
CA LEU A 132 -17.11 0.35 -10.72
C LEU A 132 -16.70 -0.79 -9.78
N MET A 133 -15.50 -0.70 -9.22
CA MET A 133 -15.02 -1.54 -8.11
C MET A 133 -14.43 -0.65 -7.01
N PRO A 134 -15.10 -0.48 -5.87
CA PRO A 134 -14.54 0.20 -4.71
C PRO A 134 -13.66 -0.76 -3.90
N ALA A 135 -12.68 -0.22 -3.19
CA ALA A 135 -11.76 -1.01 -2.36
C ALA A 135 -11.43 -0.33 -1.04
N LYS A 136 -11.43 -1.10 0.03
CA LYS A 136 -10.86 -0.77 1.34
C LYS A 136 -9.85 -1.84 1.71
N PHE A 137 -8.58 -1.48 1.87
CA PHE A 137 -7.53 -2.44 2.18
C PHE A 137 -6.82 -2.12 3.48
N GLY A 138 -6.66 -3.12 4.34
CA GLY A 138 -6.00 -2.98 5.64
C GLY A 138 -4.48 -3.10 5.53
N ILE A 139 -3.77 -2.14 6.10
CA ILE A 139 -2.31 -2.08 6.09
C ILE A 139 -1.77 -2.58 7.43
N SER A 140 -0.97 -3.59 7.40
CA SER A 140 -0.23 -4.32 8.43
C SER A 140 -0.48 -5.83 8.33
N PHE A 141 0.36 -6.62 8.97
CA PHE A 141 0.08 -8.04 9.20
C PHE A 141 -0.99 -8.23 10.27
N ASN A 142 -1.89 -9.17 10.06
CA ASN A 142 -2.83 -9.63 11.10
C ASN A 142 -2.17 -10.53 12.15
N LYS A 143 -0.85 -10.76 12.06
CA LYS A 143 -0.02 -11.37 13.10
C LYS A 143 0.84 -10.28 13.73
N PRO A 144 0.55 -9.83 14.96
CA PRO A 144 1.18 -8.66 15.58
C PRO A 144 2.71 -8.71 15.59
N SER A 145 3.31 -9.88 15.85
CA SER A 145 4.77 -10.06 15.90
C SER A 145 5.50 -9.78 14.57
N LEU A 146 4.79 -9.78 13.45
CA LEU A 146 5.38 -9.47 12.13
C LEU A 146 5.38 -7.97 11.81
N ASN A 147 4.81 -7.11 12.67
CA ASN A 147 4.74 -5.67 12.43
C ASN A 147 5.91 -4.94 13.10
N GLN A 148 7.12 -5.27 12.68
CA GLN A 148 8.37 -4.70 13.20
C GLN A 148 9.45 -4.67 12.11
N GLY A 149 10.38 -3.73 12.24
CA GLY A 149 11.52 -3.58 11.34
C GLY A 149 12.69 -2.88 12.01
N GLY A 150 13.87 -3.09 11.46
CA GLY A 150 15.11 -2.48 11.91
C GLY A 150 15.87 -1.80 10.76
N ALA A 151 16.72 -0.85 11.13
CA ALA A 151 17.64 -0.19 10.21
C ALA A 151 18.97 0.13 10.91
N LEU A 152 20.00 0.30 10.10
CA LEU A 152 21.33 0.74 10.52
C LEU A 152 21.74 1.91 9.64
N VAL A 153 22.12 3.01 10.25
CA VAL A 153 22.57 4.23 9.56
C VAL A 153 23.95 4.62 10.06
N HIS A 154 24.84 4.91 9.11
CA HIS A 154 26.16 5.46 9.36
C HIS A 154 26.32 6.75 8.57
N VAL A 155 26.83 7.80 9.21
CA VAL A 155 27.31 9.00 8.55
C VAL A 155 28.82 8.98 8.63
N TYR A 156 29.49 9.02 7.49
CA TYR A 156 30.97 9.04 7.42
C TYR A 156 31.50 10.46 7.57
N SER A 157 32.82 10.57 7.81
CA SER A 157 33.48 11.88 8.03
C SER A 157 33.42 12.79 6.81
N ASP A 158 33.25 12.25 5.62
CA ASP A 158 33.07 13.02 4.38
C ASP A 158 31.62 13.48 4.14
N GLY A 159 30.69 13.10 5.01
CA GLY A 159 29.27 13.41 4.92
C GLY A 159 28.45 12.40 4.11
N SER A 160 29.07 11.37 3.53
CA SER A 160 28.32 10.28 2.91
C SER A 160 27.54 9.47 3.95
N ILE A 161 26.41 8.92 3.56
CA ILE A 161 25.50 8.21 4.47
C ILE A 161 25.26 6.80 3.94
N ARG A 162 25.59 5.80 4.74
CA ARG A 162 25.24 4.41 4.46
C ARG A 162 23.96 4.05 5.20
N LEU A 163 23.01 3.50 4.46
CA LEU A 163 21.75 3.01 4.96
C LEU A 163 21.63 1.51 4.70
N ASN A 164 21.34 0.76 5.74
CA ASN A 164 20.92 -0.64 5.66
C ASN A 164 19.59 -0.81 6.39
N HIS A 165 18.67 -1.57 5.81
CA HIS A 165 17.39 -1.90 6.44
C HIS A 165 16.93 -3.31 6.04
N GLY A 166 16.02 -3.89 6.81
CA GLY A 166 15.57 -5.27 6.61
C GLY A 166 14.56 -5.50 5.50
N GLY A 167 14.14 -4.44 4.80
CA GLY A 167 13.17 -4.56 3.70
C GLY A 167 13.83 -5.05 2.41
N THR A 168 13.14 -5.94 1.68
CA THR A 168 13.58 -6.46 0.39
C THR A 168 13.04 -5.62 -0.75
N GLU A 169 13.92 -5.24 -1.70
CA GLU A 169 13.50 -4.62 -2.96
C GLU A 169 13.03 -5.71 -3.94
N MET A 170 11.83 -5.55 -4.46
CA MET A 170 11.18 -6.46 -5.42
C MET A 170 10.66 -5.70 -6.65
N GLY A 171 11.16 -4.48 -6.88
CA GLY A 171 10.68 -3.58 -7.92
C GLY A 171 9.59 -2.59 -7.46
N GLN A 172 9.26 -2.58 -6.16
CA GLN A 172 8.26 -1.67 -5.58
C GLN A 172 8.83 -0.32 -5.15
N GLY A 173 10.13 -0.08 -5.34
CA GLY A 173 10.79 1.19 -5.00
C GLY A 173 10.99 1.42 -3.50
N LEU A 174 11.04 0.36 -2.70
CA LEU A 174 11.20 0.46 -1.25
C LEU A 174 12.52 1.15 -0.88
N PHE A 175 13.63 0.78 -1.54
CA PHE A 175 14.94 1.33 -1.25
C PHE A 175 14.97 2.84 -1.42
N ILE A 176 14.46 3.33 -2.55
CA ILE A 176 14.38 4.77 -2.84
C ILE A 176 13.51 5.49 -1.81
N LYS A 177 12.35 4.93 -1.45
CA LYS A 177 11.45 5.55 -0.46
C LYS A 177 12.10 5.64 0.92
N VAL A 178 12.81 4.61 1.37
CA VAL A 178 13.50 4.64 2.67
C VAL A 178 14.71 5.60 2.62
N ALA A 179 15.43 5.67 1.50
CA ALA A 179 16.50 6.65 1.30
C ALA A 179 15.97 8.10 1.38
N GLN A 180 14.82 8.38 0.74
CA GLN A 180 14.16 9.69 0.82
C GLN A 180 13.81 10.07 2.27
N VAL A 181 13.38 9.11 3.10
CA VAL A 181 13.12 9.35 4.54
C VAL A 181 14.40 9.75 5.28
N VAL A 182 15.54 9.10 4.98
CA VAL A 182 16.84 9.44 5.59
C VAL A 182 17.33 10.79 5.08
N ALA A 183 17.27 11.04 3.78
CA ALA A 183 17.64 12.29 3.15
C ALA A 183 16.84 13.46 3.75
N GLU A 184 15.54 13.31 3.91
CA GLU A 184 14.66 14.30 4.56
C GLU A 184 15.02 14.52 6.04
N CYS A 185 15.40 13.46 6.76
CA CYS A 185 15.80 13.58 8.17
C CYS A 185 17.03 14.46 8.33
N PHE A 186 18.02 14.28 7.48
CA PHE A 186 19.29 15.05 7.51
C PHE A 186 19.25 16.30 6.65
N LYS A 187 18.20 16.49 5.82
CA LYS A 187 18.07 17.58 4.84
C LYS A 187 19.24 17.62 3.85
N VAL A 188 19.64 16.46 3.37
CA VAL A 188 20.70 16.25 2.37
C VAL A 188 20.13 15.75 1.04
N PRO A 189 20.85 15.93 -0.07
CA PRO A 189 20.50 15.34 -1.36
C PRO A 189 20.43 13.80 -1.29
N LEU A 190 19.57 13.19 -2.10
CA LEU A 190 19.37 11.73 -2.11
C LEU A 190 20.65 10.98 -2.53
N GLU A 191 21.48 11.59 -3.37
CA GLU A 191 22.73 11.06 -3.88
C GLU A 191 23.76 10.79 -2.78
N GLN A 192 23.62 11.44 -1.61
CA GLN A 192 24.48 11.18 -0.44
C GLN A 192 24.09 9.89 0.30
N ILE A 193 22.93 9.28 -0.02
CA ILE A 193 22.44 8.07 0.65
C ILE A 193 22.81 6.82 -0.17
N HIS A 194 23.71 6.03 0.37
CA HIS A 194 24.13 4.77 -0.21
C HIS A 194 23.43 3.60 0.50
N ILE A 195 22.52 2.92 -0.22
CA ILE A 195 21.79 1.78 0.32
C ILE A 195 22.54 0.50 -0.01
N THR A 196 22.69 -0.38 0.98
CA THR A 196 23.24 -1.72 0.79
C THR A 196 22.14 -2.73 0.54
N SER A 197 22.48 -3.82 -0.12
CA SER A 197 21.58 -4.96 -0.25
C SER A 197 21.18 -5.51 1.12
N THR A 198 19.95 -6.00 1.22
CA THR A 198 19.45 -6.62 2.45
C THR A 198 20.11 -7.98 2.65
N ASN A 199 20.72 -8.17 3.83
CA ASN A 199 21.32 -9.44 4.24
C ASN A 199 21.19 -9.62 5.76
N THR A 200 21.45 -10.84 6.24
CA THR A 200 21.28 -11.21 7.66
C THR A 200 22.44 -10.75 8.55
N ALA A 201 23.52 -10.22 7.99
CA ALA A 201 24.67 -9.78 8.75
C ALA A 201 24.52 -8.40 9.38
N GLU A 202 23.62 -7.56 8.84
CA GLU A 202 23.55 -6.13 9.20
C GLU A 202 22.29 -5.78 10.01
N VAL A 203 21.12 -6.26 9.62
CA VAL A 203 19.84 -5.96 10.29
C VAL A 203 19.14 -7.24 10.75
N PRO A 204 19.21 -7.54 12.06
CA PRO A 204 18.59 -8.74 12.62
C PRO A 204 17.09 -8.55 12.88
N ASN A 205 16.37 -9.67 12.97
CA ASN A 205 15.01 -9.75 13.49
C ASN A 205 13.98 -8.84 12.77
N THR A 206 14.17 -8.65 11.48
CA THR A 206 13.19 -7.94 10.64
C THR A 206 12.11 -8.89 10.15
N SER A 207 10.94 -8.35 9.86
CA SER A 207 9.82 -9.10 9.31
C SER A 207 9.96 -9.26 7.80
N ALA A 208 9.26 -10.24 7.22
CA ALA A 208 9.13 -10.37 5.78
C ALA A 208 8.57 -9.08 5.16
N THR A 209 9.04 -8.71 3.98
CA THR A 209 8.55 -7.54 3.24
C THR A 209 7.22 -7.87 2.56
N ALA A 210 6.14 -7.67 3.29
CA ALA A 210 4.78 -7.98 2.87
C ALA A 210 3.75 -7.10 3.61
N ALA A 211 2.45 -7.41 3.48
CA ALA A 211 1.33 -6.72 4.13
C ALA A 211 1.24 -5.21 3.85
N SER A 212 1.85 -4.75 2.75
CA SER A 212 1.92 -3.36 2.31
C SER A 212 2.50 -2.39 3.36
N SER A 213 3.33 -2.89 4.27
CA SER A 213 3.91 -2.14 5.40
C SER A 213 5.41 -1.89 5.28
N GLY A 214 6.01 -2.21 4.12
CA GLY A 214 7.46 -2.09 3.93
C GLY A 214 7.99 -0.67 4.17
N SER A 215 7.35 0.33 3.58
CA SER A 215 7.75 1.75 3.78
C SER A 215 7.52 2.21 5.21
N ASP A 216 6.41 1.80 5.84
CA ASP A 216 6.11 2.15 7.23
C ASP A 216 7.17 1.60 8.18
N LEU A 217 7.45 0.29 8.09
CA LEU A 217 8.37 -0.39 9.02
C LEU A 217 9.81 0.05 8.84
N ASN A 218 10.30 0.00 7.59
CA ASN A 218 11.70 0.29 7.30
C ASN A 218 11.98 1.79 7.29
N GLY A 219 11.05 2.61 6.78
CA GLY A 219 11.15 4.07 6.81
C GLY A 219 11.21 4.61 8.23
N MET A 220 10.31 4.15 9.12
CA MET A 220 10.30 4.58 10.52
C MET A 220 11.51 4.05 11.31
N ALA A 221 11.98 2.83 11.02
CA ALA A 221 13.21 2.32 11.63
C ALA A 221 14.42 3.18 11.23
N ALA A 222 14.56 3.50 9.93
CA ALA A 222 15.61 4.37 9.41
C ALA A 222 15.50 5.81 9.96
N TRP A 223 14.28 6.35 10.05
CA TRP A 223 14.02 7.65 10.69
C TRP A 223 14.48 7.68 12.14
N ASN A 224 14.18 6.63 12.92
CA ASN A 224 14.59 6.54 14.32
C ASN A 224 16.12 6.51 14.46
N ALA A 225 16.82 5.70 13.63
CA ALA A 225 18.28 5.67 13.60
C ALA A 225 18.87 7.04 13.26
N SER A 226 18.36 7.67 12.20
CA SER A 226 18.81 8.97 11.70
C SER A 226 18.60 10.08 12.73
N ASN A 227 17.47 10.08 13.45
CA ASN A 227 17.21 11.08 14.49
C ASN A 227 18.19 11.00 15.65
N VAL A 228 18.62 9.80 16.04
CA VAL A 228 19.65 9.65 17.09
C VAL A 228 20.95 10.32 16.65
N ILE A 229 21.41 10.08 15.42
CA ILE A 229 22.61 10.68 14.86
C ILE A 229 22.44 12.20 14.70
N LYS A 230 21.33 12.63 14.09
CA LYS A 230 20.99 14.04 13.91
C LYS A 230 21.04 14.82 15.22
N ASN A 231 20.48 14.29 16.28
CA ASN A 231 20.48 14.96 17.58
C ASN A 231 21.89 15.13 18.13
N ARG A 232 22.77 14.12 17.98
CA ARG A 232 24.18 14.24 18.36
C ARG A 232 24.92 15.32 17.55
N MET A 233 24.66 15.39 16.24
CA MET A 233 25.22 16.40 15.35
C MET A 233 24.72 17.81 15.72
N ILE A 234 23.43 17.98 16.01
CA ILE A 234 22.87 19.26 16.47
C ILE A 234 23.47 19.68 17.82
N ASP A 235 23.65 18.73 18.75
CA ASP A 235 24.29 19.01 20.04
C ASP A 235 25.71 19.50 19.88
N HIS A 236 26.46 18.93 18.96
CA HIS A 236 27.81 19.37 18.63
C HIS A 236 27.83 20.75 17.95
N ALA A 237 26.97 20.94 16.95
CA ALA A 237 26.82 22.21 16.25
C ALA A 237 26.47 23.36 17.23
N ALA A 238 25.60 23.12 18.19
CA ALA A 238 25.21 24.07 19.22
C ALA A 238 26.42 24.52 20.06
N LYS A 239 27.32 23.57 20.42
CA LYS A 239 28.57 23.86 21.11
C LYS A 239 29.54 24.66 20.23
N LEU A 240 29.74 24.27 18.97
CA LEU A 240 30.60 24.97 18.01
C LEU A 240 30.16 26.42 17.80
N PHE A 241 28.85 26.63 17.62
CA PHE A 241 28.29 27.97 17.42
C PHE A 241 28.13 28.77 18.73
N LYS A 242 28.27 28.14 19.90
CA LYS A 242 27.98 28.70 21.24
C LYS A 242 26.54 29.26 21.30
N LYS A 243 25.57 28.44 20.85
CA LYS A 243 24.16 28.78 20.76
C LYS A 243 23.31 27.65 21.32
N ASN A 244 22.00 27.91 21.48
CA ASN A 244 21.04 26.86 21.89
C ASN A 244 20.75 25.91 20.74
N LYS A 245 20.43 24.67 21.05
CA LYS A 245 19.99 23.67 20.05
C LYS A 245 18.80 24.14 19.20
N LYS A 246 17.93 24.94 19.78
CA LYS A 246 16.73 25.50 19.09
C LYS A 246 17.08 26.46 17.97
N ASP A 247 18.28 27.04 18.03
CA ASP A 247 18.77 28.00 17.04
C ASP A 247 19.49 27.31 15.86
N ILE A 248 19.64 26.00 15.93
CA ILE A 248 20.31 25.19 14.91
C ILE A 248 19.25 24.62 13.97
N VAL A 249 19.36 24.94 12.69
CA VAL A 249 18.45 24.48 11.63
C VAL A 249 19.25 23.67 10.60
N LEU A 250 18.72 22.52 10.21
CA LEU A 250 19.21 21.75 9.06
C LEU A 250 18.39 22.12 7.83
N GLY A 251 19.06 22.41 6.73
CA GLY A 251 18.39 22.71 5.46
C GLY A 251 19.38 22.69 4.31
N GLU A 252 18.98 22.16 3.18
CA GLU A 252 19.74 22.16 1.91
C GLU A 252 21.19 21.67 2.03
N GLY A 253 21.42 20.58 2.77
CA GLY A 253 22.73 20.01 3.00
C GLY A 253 23.64 20.86 3.91
N ARG A 254 23.06 21.79 4.64
CA ARG A 254 23.77 22.71 5.54
C ARG A 254 23.17 22.73 6.93
N ILE A 255 24.01 23.11 7.88
CA ILE A 255 23.61 23.40 9.25
C ILE A 255 23.75 24.93 9.44
N ILE A 256 22.65 25.57 9.81
CA ILE A 256 22.48 27.01 9.83
C ILE A 256 22.23 27.48 11.27
N CYS A 257 22.90 28.53 11.68
CA CYS A 257 22.68 29.19 12.96
C CYS A 257 22.85 30.71 12.80
N GLY A 258 21.77 31.44 12.60
CA GLY A 258 21.80 32.88 12.27
C GLY A 258 22.58 33.10 10.96
N ASN A 259 23.62 33.93 11.01
CA ASN A 259 24.47 34.21 9.84
C ASN A 259 25.64 33.22 9.65
N ARG A 260 25.75 32.20 10.48
CA ARG A 260 26.77 31.15 10.37
C ARG A 260 26.17 29.89 9.76
N SER A 261 26.96 29.22 8.93
CA SER A 261 26.57 27.91 8.42
C SER A 261 27.81 27.04 8.20
N LEU A 262 27.58 25.72 8.30
CA LEU A 262 28.49 24.66 7.90
C LEU A 262 27.78 23.77 6.89
N SER A 263 28.53 23.18 5.98
CA SER A 263 28.01 22.08 5.19
C SER A 263 27.78 20.84 6.08
N PHE A 264 26.96 19.93 5.62
CA PHE A 264 26.73 18.67 6.32
C PHE A 264 28.04 17.87 6.48
N SER A 265 28.91 17.88 5.44
CA SER A 265 30.21 17.22 5.45
C SER A 265 31.17 17.86 6.46
N GLU A 266 31.25 19.19 6.53
CA GLU A 266 32.09 19.88 7.53
C GLU A 266 31.63 19.54 8.95
N LEU A 267 30.34 19.49 9.21
CA LEU A 267 29.84 19.09 10.53
C LEU A 267 30.13 17.62 10.81
N ALA A 268 29.96 16.72 9.82
CA ALA A 268 30.25 15.30 9.99
C ALA A 268 31.75 15.08 10.33
N PHE A 269 32.62 15.75 9.59
CA PHE A 269 34.05 15.72 9.87
C PHE A 269 34.38 16.23 11.29
N SER A 270 33.81 17.39 11.66
CA SER A 270 33.99 17.95 13.01
C SER A 270 33.44 17.02 14.11
N CYS A 271 32.35 16.36 13.89
CA CYS A 271 31.83 15.34 14.82
C CYS A 271 32.83 14.17 14.99
N TRP A 272 33.40 13.69 13.89
CA TRP A 272 34.39 12.62 13.92
C TRP A 272 35.66 13.03 14.69
N GLU A 273 36.25 14.21 14.43
CA GLU A 273 37.39 14.74 15.17
C GLU A 273 37.11 14.84 16.67
N ASN A 274 35.89 15.19 17.05
CA ASN A 274 35.46 15.31 18.44
C ASN A 274 34.96 14.00 19.05
N ARG A 275 35.18 12.86 18.38
CA ARG A 275 34.83 11.50 18.84
C ARG A 275 33.35 11.32 19.16
N ILE A 276 32.50 11.94 18.34
CA ILE A 276 31.04 11.80 18.44
C ILE A 276 30.60 10.66 17.50
N SER A 277 29.87 9.69 18.04
CA SER A 277 29.39 8.56 17.24
C SER A 277 28.36 9.00 16.21
N LEU A 278 28.65 8.73 14.95
CA LEU A 278 27.79 8.98 13.78
C LEU A 278 27.15 7.70 13.23
N SER A 279 26.96 6.71 14.09
CA SER A 279 26.32 5.44 13.79
C SER A 279 25.19 5.17 14.77
N SER A 280 24.09 4.62 14.27
CA SER A 280 22.98 4.18 15.12
C SER A 280 22.17 3.09 14.45
N THR A 281 21.69 2.13 15.25
CA THR A 281 20.58 1.27 14.89
C THR A 281 19.26 1.95 15.19
N GLY A 282 18.23 1.66 14.41
CA GLY A 282 16.85 2.08 14.65
C GLY A 282 15.91 0.89 14.60
N TYR A 283 14.88 0.96 15.39
CA TYR A 283 13.84 -0.06 15.47
C TYR A 283 12.47 0.60 15.47
N TYR A 284 11.51 -0.03 14.80
CA TYR A 284 10.12 0.39 14.82
C TYR A 284 9.20 -0.82 14.91
N LYS A 285 8.16 -0.69 15.68
CA LYS A 285 7.02 -1.61 15.74
C LYS A 285 5.73 -0.83 15.55
N THR A 286 4.85 -1.34 14.71
CA THR A 286 3.56 -0.70 14.45
C THR A 286 2.73 -0.66 15.73
N PRO A 287 2.29 0.54 16.17
CA PRO A 287 1.57 0.67 17.41
C PRO A 287 0.12 0.18 17.30
N LYS A 288 -0.49 -0.14 18.47
CA LYS A 288 -1.93 -0.40 18.61
C LYS A 288 -2.48 -1.56 17.75
N ILE A 289 -1.64 -2.49 17.34
CA ILE A 289 -2.05 -3.73 16.65
C ILE A 289 -2.41 -4.80 17.68
N SER A 290 -3.57 -5.42 17.51
CA SER A 290 -4.01 -6.56 18.31
C SER A 290 -4.82 -7.52 17.45
N TRP A 291 -4.63 -8.82 17.62
CA TRP A 291 -5.34 -9.83 16.87
C TRP A 291 -5.43 -11.14 17.65
N ASP A 292 -6.63 -11.66 17.79
CA ASP A 292 -6.92 -13.00 18.28
C ASP A 292 -7.22 -13.91 17.08
N GLN A 293 -6.28 -14.79 16.76
CA GLN A 293 -6.39 -15.69 15.61
C GLN A 293 -7.49 -16.74 15.78
N GLY A 294 -7.76 -17.17 17.03
CA GLY A 294 -8.79 -18.17 17.31
C GLY A 294 -10.20 -17.63 17.14
N LYS A 295 -10.40 -16.39 17.55
CA LYS A 295 -11.71 -15.70 17.46
C LYS A 295 -11.88 -14.90 16.17
N LEU A 296 -10.82 -14.69 15.41
CA LEU A 296 -10.74 -13.78 14.26
C LEU A 296 -11.26 -12.37 14.64
N ARG A 297 -10.75 -11.82 15.75
CA ARG A 297 -11.18 -10.53 16.31
C ARG A 297 -10.00 -9.68 16.72
N GLY A 298 -10.15 -8.36 16.60
CA GLY A 298 -9.15 -7.39 17.07
C GLY A 298 -8.98 -6.18 16.19
N HIS A 299 -7.80 -5.56 16.30
CA HIS A 299 -7.33 -4.43 15.51
C HIS A 299 -6.10 -4.84 14.69
N PRO A 300 -6.25 -5.67 13.63
CA PRO A 300 -5.10 -6.18 12.88
C PRO A 300 -4.46 -5.13 11.98
N TYR A 301 -5.15 -4.05 11.62
CA TYR A 301 -4.67 -3.07 10.67
C TYR A 301 -4.40 -1.73 11.34
N PHE A 302 -3.24 -1.15 11.06
CA PHE A 302 -2.88 0.15 11.59
C PHE A 302 -3.75 1.24 10.98
N TYR A 303 -4.00 1.16 9.68
CA TYR A 303 -4.94 2.01 8.94
C TYR A 303 -5.53 1.26 7.74
N PHE A 304 -6.49 1.90 7.08
CA PHE A 304 -7.04 1.43 5.81
C PHE A 304 -6.66 2.43 4.70
N THR A 305 -6.27 1.89 3.55
CA THR A 305 -6.22 2.65 2.30
C THR A 305 -7.52 2.44 1.54
N TRP A 306 -7.91 3.45 0.75
CA TRP A 306 -9.16 3.48 0.02
C TRP A 306 -8.89 3.71 -1.45
N GLY A 307 -9.67 3.09 -2.31
CA GLY A 307 -9.57 3.28 -3.74
C GLY A 307 -10.86 2.92 -4.45
N ALA A 308 -10.94 3.31 -5.71
CA ALA A 308 -11.96 2.85 -6.62
C ALA A 308 -11.42 2.83 -8.05
N ALA A 309 -11.87 1.86 -8.83
CA ALA A 309 -11.56 1.74 -10.24
C ALA A 309 -12.85 1.66 -11.05
N ILE A 310 -12.87 2.32 -12.21
CA ILE A 310 -13.92 2.16 -13.23
C ILE A 310 -13.25 1.64 -14.49
N SER A 311 -13.69 0.48 -14.95
CA SER A 311 -13.17 -0.17 -16.16
C SER A 311 -14.26 -0.29 -17.20
N GLU A 312 -13.93 0.02 -18.46
CA GLU A 312 -14.77 -0.22 -19.64
C GLU A 312 -14.16 -1.34 -20.47
N ALA A 313 -14.97 -2.31 -20.86
CA ALA A 313 -14.56 -3.45 -21.65
C ALA A 313 -15.44 -3.61 -22.88
N LEU A 314 -14.84 -4.16 -23.94
CA LEU A 314 -15.51 -4.67 -25.14
C LEU A 314 -15.44 -6.19 -25.12
N LEU A 315 -16.54 -6.84 -25.45
CA LEU A 315 -16.67 -8.30 -25.57
C LEU A 315 -17.19 -8.66 -26.94
N ASP A 316 -16.56 -9.61 -27.60
CA ASP A 316 -17.15 -10.35 -28.74
C ASP A 316 -17.89 -11.57 -28.20
N ILE A 317 -19.21 -11.59 -28.34
CA ILE A 317 -20.07 -12.68 -27.84
C ILE A 317 -19.94 -13.99 -28.63
N ASN A 318 -19.36 -13.96 -29.84
CA ASN A 318 -19.17 -15.16 -30.64
C ASN A 318 -17.89 -15.92 -30.24
N THR A 319 -16.85 -15.19 -29.90
CA THR A 319 -15.53 -15.78 -29.57
C THR A 319 -15.25 -15.79 -28.08
N GLY A 320 -15.90 -14.92 -27.31
CA GLY A 320 -15.59 -14.67 -25.90
C GLY A 320 -14.36 -13.75 -25.70
N GLU A 321 -13.73 -13.27 -26.77
CA GLU A 321 -12.61 -12.34 -26.67
C GLU A 321 -13.04 -11.03 -26.02
N SER A 322 -12.26 -10.57 -25.06
CA SER A 322 -12.52 -9.32 -24.37
C SER A 322 -11.30 -8.39 -24.38
N ARG A 323 -11.56 -7.08 -24.41
CA ARG A 323 -10.55 -6.04 -24.31
C ARG A 323 -10.96 -4.97 -23.32
N ILE A 324 -10.03 -4.55 -22.48
CA ILE A 324 -10.21 -3.34 -21.67
C ILE A 324 -9.96 -2.14 -22.57
N LEU A 325 -10.94 -1.26 -22.67
CA LEU A 325 -10.88 -0.04 -23.47
C LEU A 325 -10.35 1.14 -22.67
N ARG A 326 -10.69 1.19 -21.38
CA ARG A 326 -10.25 2.24 -20.46
C ARG A 326 -10.39 1.79 -19.02
N ALA A 327 -9.45 2.24 -18.18
CA ALA A 327 -9.53 2.14 -16.74
C ALA A 327 -9.23 3.51 -16.12
N ASP A 328 -10.06 3.94 -15.20
CA ASP A 328 -9.91 5.15 -14.41
C ASP A 328 -9.79 4.73 -12.94
N ILE A 329 -8.71 5.10 -12.28
CA ILE A 329 -8.40 4.65 -10.91
C ILE A 329 -8.14 5.86 -10.02
N VAL A 330 -8.77 5.90 -8.87
CA VAL A 330 -8.50 6.85 -7.79
C VAL A 330 -8.09 6.07 -6.55
N GLN A 331 -6.91 6.36 -6.01
CA GLN A 331 -6.33 5.67 -4.87
C GLN A 331 -5.82 6.67 -3.82
N ASP A 332 -6.23 6.49 -2.56
CA ASP A 332 -5.67 7.22 -1.43
C ASP A 332 -4.38 6.55 -0.96
N CYS A 333 -3.24 7.14 -1.25
CA CYS A 333 -1.93 6.72 -0.76
C CYS A 333 -1.41 7.58 0.40
N GLY A 334 -2.23 8.49 0.95
CA GLY A 334 -1.79 9.49 1.92
C GLY A 334 -0.89 10.54 1.29
N ASN A 335 0.09 11.04 2.05
CA ASN A 335 1.14 11.90 1.52
C ASN A 335 2.18 11.03 0.80
N SER A 336 2.27 11.16 -0.52
CA SER A 336 3.20 10.38 -1.32
C SER A 336 4.66 10.68 -0.94
N LEU A 337 5.45 9.64 -0.77
CA LEU A 337 6.91 9.75 -0.66
C LEU A 337 7.55 9.88 -2.05
N ASN A 338 6.91 9.31 -3.09
CA ASN A 338 7.39 9.36 -4.46
C ASN A 338 6.22 9.04 -5.41
N GLU A 339 5.67 10.06 -6.06
CA GLU A 339 4.48 9.95 -6.89
C GLU A 339 4.68 9.02 -8.09
N ASN A 340 5.84 9.05 -8.73
CA ASN A 340 6.12 8.20 -9.89
C ASN A 340 6.10 6.71 -9.51
N ILE A 341 6.68 6.37 -8.34
CA ILE A 341 6.64 5.01 -7.82
C ILE A 341 5.20 4.63 -7.45
N ASP A 342 4.46 5.51 -6.81
CA ASP A 342 3.08 5.23 -6.40
C ASP A 342 2.17 5.00 -7.60
N ILE A 343 2.26 5.83 -8.64
CA ILE A 343 1.53 5.64 -9.91
C ILE A 343 1.91 4.30 -10.55
N GLY A 344 3.20 4.03 -10.71
CA GLY A 344 3.67 2.76 -11.29
C GLY A 344 3.22 1.53 -10.49
N GLN A 345 3.09 1.63 -9.16
CA GLN A 345 2.57 0.54 -8.34
C GLN A 345 1.06 0.33 -8.53
N ILE A 346 0.28 1.40 -8.75
CA ILE A 346 -1.15 1.31 -9.06
C ILE A 346 -1.36 0.69 -10.45
N GLU A 347 -0.67 1.18 -11.47
CA GLU A 347 -0.75 0.66 -12.84
C GLU A 347 -0.33 -0.80 -12.90
N GLY A 348 0.83 -1.14 -12.32
CA GLY A 348 1.32 -2.52 -12.26
C GLY A 348 0.41 -3.45 -11.48
N GLY A 349 -0.25 -2.96 -10.42
CA GLY A 349 -1.24 -3.72 -9.67
C GLY A 349 -2.51 -4.00 -10.47
N PHE A 350 -2.98 -3.01 -11.23
CA PHE A 350 -4.14 -3.17 -12.10
C PHE A 350 -3.89 -4.17 -13.23
N ILE A 351 -2.77 -4.03 -13.94
CA ILE A 351 -2.40 -4.93 -15.05
C ILE A 351 -2.21 -6.36 -14.56
N GLN A 352 -1.57 -6.56 -13.40
CA GLN A 352 -1.42 -7.88 -12.82
C GLN A 352 -2.78 -8.51 -12.45
N GLY A 353 -3.70 -7.74 -11.88
CA GLY A 353 -5.05 -8.20 -11.59
C GLY A 353 -5.86 -8.52 -12.85
N LEU A 354 -5.68 -7.73 -13.92
CA LEU A 354 -6.27 -7.97 -15.22
C LEU A 354 -5.78 -9.28 -15.82
N GLY A 355 -4.46 -9.50 -15.84
CA GLY A 355 -3.86 -10.73 -16.37
C GLY A 355 -4.37 -11.97 -15.65
N TRP A 356 -4.39 -11.94 -14.32
CA TRP A 356 -4.91 -13.02 -13.47
C TRP A 356 -6.37 -13.39 -13.79
N LEU A 357 -7.21 -12.42 -14.14
CA LEU A 357 -8.64 -12.64 -14.39
C LEU A 357 -8.95 -12.91 -15.87
N THR A 358 -7.99 -12.81 -16.78
CA THR A 358 -8.26 -12.90 -18.22
C THR A 358 -7.38 -13.90 -18.96
N CYS A 359 -6.06 -13.74 -18.96
CA CYS A 359 -5.17 -14.46 -19.86
C CYS A 359 -4.08 -15.31 -19.18
N GLU A 360 -3.85 -15.16 -17.86
CA GLU A 360 -2.84 -15.95 -17.18
C GLU A 360 -3.34 -17.36 -16.83
N GLU A 361 -2.61 -18.37 -17.27
CA GLU A 361 -2.91 -19.77 -17.00
C GLU A 361 -1.61 -20.53 -16.66
N LEU A 362 -1.68 -21.42 -15.67
CA LEU A 362 -0.60 -22.33 -15.37
C LEU A 362 -0.69 -23.56 -16.26
N CYS A 363 0.19 -23.65 -17.26
CA CYS A 363 0.23 -24.76 -18.20
C CYS A 363 1.17 -25.86 -17.69
N PHE A 364 0.63 -27.07 -17.49
CA PHE A 364 1.41 -28.24 -17.06
C PHE A 364 1.60 -29.22 -18.21
N SER A 365 2.81 -29.78 -18.35
CA SER A 365 3.07 -30.91 -19.24
C SER A 365 2.35 -32.18 -18.74
N LYS A 366 2.33 -33.24 -19.59
CA LYS A 366 1.78 -34.53 -19.17
C LYS A 366 2.54 -35.14 -17.99
N GLU A 367 3.80 -34.78 -17.82
CA GLU A 367 4.68 -35.22 -16.71
C GLU A 367 4.52 -34.33 -15.47
N GLY A 368 3.63 -33.34 -15.47
CA GLY A 368 3.36 -32.44 -14.36
C GLY A 368 4.42 -31.32 -14.15
N LYS A 369 5.23 -31.03 -15.17
CA LYS A 369 6.16 -29.91 -15.17
C LYS A 369 5.46 -28.63 -15.65
N LEU A 370 5.71 -27.52 -14.97
CA LEU A 370 5.24 -26.20 -15.32
C LEU A 370 6.05 -25.65 -16.50
#